data_45cb0381705bcaf0c7c425f41b60bdc6
#
_entry.id   45cb0381705bcaf0c7c425f41b60bdc6
#
_cell.length_a   1.000
_cell.length_b   1.000
_cell.length_c   1.000
_cell.angle_alpha   90.00
_cell.angle_beta   90.00
_cell.angle_gamma   90.00
#
_symmetry.space_group_name_H-M   'P 1'
#
loop_
_entity.id
_entity.type
_entity.pdbx_description
1 polymer ?
#
loop_
_entity_poly.entity_id
_entity_poly.type
_entity_poly.pdbx_seq_one_letter_code
_entity_poly.pdbx_strand_id
1 'polypeptide(L)'
;TSISVRQAVNSDVKKISALDASNSTDYVWQMDLREEDAQIKVVFQRTRLPRSVELDFDNNIDDLENSLMKHALVLVAESIGELRGFLVVDKGTAQDAAIITDFAVERTMRRRGIATAMLVTAREWATRIGLNRLIIVTQSRNYPAICFCRRNGYTYCGYNDSYYTNQDIALFFGMKLR
;
A
#
# COMPACT_ATOMS: atom_id res chain seq x y z
N THR A 1 4.02 7.79 -22.78
CA THR A 1 3.21 6.58 -22.57
C THR A 1 2.01 6.94 -21.71
N SER A 2 0.80 6.77 -22.23
CA SER A 2 -0.44 7.12 -21.53
C SER A 2 -0.74 6.08 -20.43
N ILE A 3 -1.05 6.55 -19.23
CA ILE A 3 -1.49 5.74 -18.11
C ILE A 3 -2.98 6.00 -17.91
N SER A 4 -3.78 4.94 -17.85
CA SER A 4 -5.21 4.99 -17.56
C SER A 4 -5.50 4.26 -16.25
N VAL A 5 -6.21 4.91 -15.35
CA VAL A 5 -6.63 4.33 -14.07
C VAL A 5 -8.15 4.20 -14.07
N ARG A 6 -8.65 3.03 -13.73
CA ARG A 6 -10.09 2.73 -13.67
C ARG A 6 -10.41 1.76 -12.54
N GLN A 7 -11.68 1.61 -12.22
CA GLN A 7 -12.12 0.58 -11.31
C GLN A 7 -11.91 -0.81 -11.94
N ALA A 8 -11.52 -1.76 -11.08
CA ALA A 8 -11.36 -3.16 -11.47
C ALA A 8 -12.71 -3.82 -11.72
N VAL A 9 -12.74 -4.73 -12.68
CA VAL A 9 -13.85 -5.63 -12.96
C VAL A 9 -13.42 -7.08 -12.77
N ASN A 10 -14.36 -8.01 -12.72
CA ASN A 10 -14.05 -9.43 -12.42
C ASN A 10 -13.00 -10.04 -13.35
N SER A 11 -12.98 -9.66 -14.62
CA SER A 11 -11.97 -10.13 -15.57
C SER A 11 -10.54 -9.65 -15.27
N ASP A 12 -10.37 -8.63 -14.43
CA ASP A 12 -9.05 -8.13 -14.04
C ASP A 12 -8.39 -8.99 -12.96
N VAL A 13 -9.15 -9.78 -12.20
CA VAL A 13 -8.63 -10.56 -11.06
C VAL A 13 -7.49 -11.49 -11.48
N LYS A 14 -7.65 -12.21 -12.57
CA LYS A 14 -6.59 -13.08 -13.10
C LYS A 14 -5.35 -12.31 -13.53
N LYS A 15 -5.53 -11.15 -14.11
CA LYS A 15 -4.42 -10.26 -14.53
C LYS A 15 -3.68 -9.67 -13.33
N ILE A 16 -4.41 -9.27 -12.28
CA ILE A 16 -3.81 -8.79 -11.03
C ILE A 16 -2.94 -9.87 -10.40
N SER A 17 -3.43 -11.09 -10.36
CA SER A 17 -2.70 -12.20 -9.76
C SER A 17 -1.47 -12.64 -10.56
N ALA A 18 -1.51 -12.47 -11.88
CA ALA A 18 -0.39 -12.77 -12.75
C ALA A 18 0.67 -11.65 -12.77
N LEU A 19 0.38 -10.52 -12.13
CA LEU A 19 1.29 -9.37 -12.10
C LEU A 19 2.55 -9.70 -11.30
N ASP A 20 3.73 -9.45 -11.87
CA ASP A 20 4.98 -9.52 -11.12
C ASP A 20 5.11 -8.28 -10.22
N ALA A 21 4.63 -8.41 -9.00
CA ALA A 21 4.69 -7.39 -7.97
C ALA A 21 5.93 -7.50 -7.09
N SER A 22 6.82 -8.44 -7.35
CA SER A 22 8.05 -8.66 -6.57
C SER A 22 8.90 -7.39 -6.53
N ASN A 23 9.61 -7.20 -5.45
CA ASN A 23 10.50 -6.07 -5.23
C ASN A 23 11.74 -6.53 -4.47
N SER A 24 12.79 -5.74 -4.50
CA SER A 24 13.98 -5.96 -3.70
C SER A 24 14.22 -4.76 -2.78
N THR A 25 14.81 -5.02 -1.63
CA THR A 25 15.15 -3.96 -0.68
C THR A 25 16.55 -4.15 -0.13
N ASP A 26 17.27 -3.04 0.04
CA ASP A 26 18.56 -2.96 0.72
C ASP A 26 18.43 -2.50 2.17
N TYR A 27 17.24 -2.04 2.56
CA TYR A 27 16.96 -1.46 3.86
C TYR A 27 15.67 -2.02 4.45
N VAL A 28 15.61 -2.02 5.78
CA VAL A 28 14.38 -2.27 6.54
C VAL A 28 14.23 -1.19 7.61
N TRP A 29 13.01 -0.97 8.07
CA TRP A 29 12.75 -0.16 9.26
C TRP A 29 12.60 -1.08 10.45
N GLN A 30 13.55 -1.01 11.39
CA GLN A 30 13.54 -1.77 12.64
C GLN A 30 12.85 -1.00 13.74
N MET A 31 12.04 -1.69 14.53
CA MET A 31 11.31 -1.14 15.66
C MET A 31 12.05 -1.43 16.97
N ASP A 32 12.17 -0.41 17.80
CA ASP A 32 12.54 -0.53 19.22
C ASP A 32 11.37 0.01 20.06
N LEU A 33 10.77 -0.86 20.84
CA LEU A 33 9.66 -0.53 21.73
C LEU A 33 10.14 -0.63 23.18
N ARG A 34 9.97 0.45 23.94
CA ARG A 34 10.24 0.48 25.37
C ARG A 34 9.01 0.95 26.12
N GLU A 35 8.50 0.10 27.00
CA GLU A 35 7.40 0.43 27.89
C GLU A 35 7.93 0.56 29.33
N GLU A 36 7.67 1.70 29.92
CA GLU A 36 7.91 2.01 31.35
C GLU A 36 6.60 2.49 31.96
N ASP A 37 6.53 2.61 33.30
CA ASP A 37 5.29 2.97 33.99
C ASP A 37 4.70 4.31 33.53
N ALA A 38 5.55 5.27 33.19
CA ALA A 38 5.15 6.62 32.83
C ALA A 38 5.47 6.98 31.37
N GLN A 39 5.99 6.04 30.57
CA GLN A 39 6.47 6.35 29.23
C GLN A 39 6.40 5.14 28.31
N ILE A 40 5.91 5.36 27.09
CA ILE A 40 6.03 4.41 26.00
C ILE A 40 6.85 5.07 24.89
N LYS A 41 7.94 4.43 24.52
CA LYS A 41 8.82 4.87 23.44
C LYS A 41 8.78 3.90 22.29
N VAL A 42 8.48 4.39 21.10
CA VAL A 42 8.56 3.62 19.85
C VAL A 42 9.50 4.34 18.90
N VAL A 43 10.55 3.66 18.49
CA VAL A 43 11.52 4.18 17.52
C VAL A 43 11.56 3.24 16.33
N PHE A 44 11.37 3.79 15.14
CA PHE A 44 11.65 3.09 13.89
C PHE A 44 12.91 3.66 13.28
N GLN A 45 13.88 2.81 13.04
CA GLN A 45 15.16 3.19 12.48
C GLN A 45 15.44 2.44 11.19
N ARG A 46 15.80 3.18 10.13
CA ARG A 46 16.22 2.56 8.89
C ARG A 46 17.57 1.88 9.08
N THR A 47 17.62 0.60 8.75
CA THR A 47 18.82 -0.23 8.89
C THR A 47 19.15 -0.84 7.54
N ARG A 48 20.44 -0.72 7.14
CA ARG A 48 20.93 -1.36 5.92
C ARG A 48 21.09 -2.87 6.14
N LEU A 49 20.57 -3.64 5.18
CA LEU A 49 20.75 -5.09 5.16
C LEU A 49 22.15 -5.46 4.65
N PRO A 50 22.71 -6.60 5.12
CA PRO A 50 24.02 -7.10 4.61
C PRO A 50 24.01 -7.39 3.12
N ARG A 51 22.84 -7.73 2.57
CA ARG A 51 22.59 -7.99 1.14
C ARG A 51 21.15 -7.67 0.81
N SER A 52 20.86 -7.41 -0.47
CA SER A 52 19.51 -7.21 -0.95
C SER A 52 18.62 -8.42 -0.67
N VAL A 53 17.41 -8.18 -0.23
CA VAL A 53 16.40 -9.20 0.03
C VAL A 53 15.25 -9.00 -0.94
N GLU A 54 14.80 -10.11 -1.56
CA GLU A 54 13.60 -10.11 -2.38
C GLU A 54 12.35 -10.08 -1.49
N LEU A 55 11.41 -9.22 -1.85
CA LEU A 55 10.10 -9.12 -1.23
C LEU A 55 9.08 -9.74 -2.17
N ASP A 56 8.54 -10.88 -1.78
CA ASP A 56 7.45 -11.51 -2.51
C ASP A 56 6.13 -10.85 -2.11
N PHE A 57 5.30 -10.61 -3.10
CA PHE A 57 3.95 -10.12 -2.89
C PHE A 57 2.99 -11.27 -3.13
N ASP A 58 2.34 -11.73 -2.07
CA ASP A 58 1.32 -12.77 -2.15
C ASP A 58 0.00 -12.14 -2.59
N ASN A 59 -0.24 -12.16 -3.90
CA ASN A 59 -1.51 -11.74 -4.48
C ASN A 59 -2.54 -12.87 -4.26
N ASN A 60 -3.07 -12.99 -3.06
CA ASN A 60 -4.04 -14.03 -2.72
C ASN A 60 -5.36 -13.80 -3.49
N ILE A 61 -5.48 -14.50 -4.61
CA ILE A 61 -6.56 -14.32 -5.61
C ILE A 61 -7.92 -14.76 -5.08
N ASP A 62 -7.95 -15.81 -4.27
CA ASP A 62 -9.22 -16.35 -3.76
C ASP A 62 -9.93 -15.31 -2.90
N ASP A 63 -9.17 -14.48 -2.21
CA ASP A 63 -9.68 -13.30 -1.50
C ASP A 63 -10.13 -12.19 -2.47
N LEU A 64 -9.45 -11.98 -3.58
CA LEU A 64 -9.81 -10.92 -4.52
C LEU A 64 -11.11 -11.20 -5.29
N GLU A 65 -11.34 -12.43 -5.74
CA GLU A 65 -12.60 -12.80 -6.43
C GLU A 65 -13.81 -12.62 -5.52
N ASN A 66 -13.67 -12.98 -4.25
CA ASN A 66 -14.72 -12.78 -3.24
C ASN A 66 -14.81 -11.33 -2.76
N SER A 67 -13.80 -10.53 -2.99
CA SER A 67 -13.61 -9.25 -2.29
C SER A 67 -13.71 -8.01 -3.17
N LEU A 68 -13.79 -8.12 -4.52
CA LEU A 68 -14.07 -6.96 -5.36
C LEU A 68 -15.34 -6.22 -4.91
N MET A 69 -16.34 -6.97 -4.42
CA MET A 69 -17.57 -6.39 -3.88
C MET A 69 -17.48 -6.02 -2.39
N LYS A 70 -16.48 -6.50 -1.67
CA LYS A 70 -16.28 -6.22 -0.24
C LYS A 70 -15.39 -5.02 0.03
N HIS A 71 -14.48 -4.72 -0.89
CA HIS A 71 -13.62 -3.55 -0.77
C HIS A 71 -14.36 -2.27 -1.17
N ALA A 72 -13.99 -1.17 -0.54
CA ALA A 72 -14.58 0.13 -0.85
C ALA A 72 -14.21 0.60 -2.27
N LEU A 73 -13.01 0.27 -2.73
CA LEU A 73 -12.52 0.62 -4.07
C LEU A 73 -11.38 -0.32 -4.45
N VAL A 74 -11.42 -0.81 -5.68
CA VAL A 74 -10.27 -1.50 -6.30
C VAL A 74 -9.98 -0.80 -7.62
N LEU A 75 -8.75 -0.32 -7.77
CA LEU A 75 -8.27 0.35 -8.99
C LEU A 75 -7.28 -0.55 -9.72
N VAL A 76 -7.30 -0.44 -11.04
CA VAL A 76 -6.26 -0.97 -11.90
C VAL A 76 -5.71 0.16 -12.78
N ALA A 77 -4.42 0.07 -13.06
CA ALA A 77 -3.73 0.97 -13.97
C ALA A 77 -3.31 0.21 -15.23
N GLU A 78 -3.64 0.78 -16.36
CA GLU A 78 -3.29 0.25 -17.67
C GLU A 78 -2.30 1.17 -18.38
N SER A 79 -1.39 0.57 -19.11
CA SER A 79 -0.48 1.26 -20.03
C SER A 79 -0.30 0.40 -21.27
N ILE A 80 -0.48 1.00 -22.44
CA ILE A 80 -0.42 0.30 -23.73
C ILE A 80 -1.39 -0.90 -23.79
N GLY A 81 -2.60 -0.71 -23.26
CA GLY A 81 -3.66 -1.74 -23.28
C GLY A 81 -3.46 -2.92 -22.34
N GLU A 82 -2.43 -2.89 -21.49
CA GLU A 82 -2.15 -3.97 -20.54
C GLU A 82 -2.21 -3.47 -19.09
N LEU A 83 -2.70 -4.32 -18.21
CA LEU A 83 -2.73 -4.05 -16.77
C LEU A 83 -1.31 -4.04 -16.22
N ARG A 84 -0.92 -2.95 -15.56
CA ARG A 84 0.42 -2.72 -15.03
C ARG A 84 0.48 -2.46 -13.53
N GLY A 85 -0.66 -2.30 -12.90
CA GLY A 85 -0.73 -2.06 -11.46
C GLY A 85 -2.13 -2.18 -10.91
N PHE A 86 -2.22 -2.28 -9.59
CA PHE A 86 -3.49 -2.30 -8.87
C PHE A 86 -3.36 -1.62 -7.51
N LEU A 87 -4.49 -1.22 -6.95
CA LEU A 87 -4.58 -0.59 -5.64
C LEU A 87 -5.93 -0.94 -5.02
N VAL A 88 -5.90 -1.34 -3.75
CA VAL A 88 -7.08 -1.76 -3.00
C VAL A 88 -7.30 -0.82 -1.83
N VAL A 89 -8.53 -0.32 -1.68
CA VAL A 89 -8.95 0.56 -0.60
C VAL A 89 -10.06 -0.11 0.19
N ASP A 90 -9.92 -0.13 1.50
CA ASP A 90 -10.95 -0.55 2.45
C ASP A 90 -11.41 0.64 3.30
N LYS A 91 -12.59 0.50 3.89
CA LYS A 91 -13.04 1.44 4.91
C LYS A 91 -12.18 1.26 6.15
N GLY A 92 -11.69 2.37 6.70
CA GLY A 92 -11.00 2.37 7.98
C GLY A 92 -11.97 2.10 9.14
N THR A 93 -11.41 1.81 10.31
CA THR A 93 -12.18 1.72 11.55
C THR A 93 -12.79 3.07 11.96
N ALA A 94 -12.14 4.16 11.61
CA ALA A 94 -12.71 5.50 11.76
C ALA A 94 -13.68 5.81 10.62
N GLN A 95 -14.81 6.43 10.95
CA GLN A 95 -15.87 6.70 9.97
C GLN A 95 -15.45 7.65 8.84
N ASP A 96 -14.42 8.44 9.05
CA ASP A 96 -13.97 9.48 8.13
C ASP A 96 -12.63 9.14 7.43
N ALA A 97 -12.19 7.88 7.50
CA ALA A 97 -10.93 7.44 6.95
C ALA A 97 -11.10 6.18 6.07
N ALA A 98 -10.27 6.09 5.03
CA ALA A 98 -10.09 4.88 4.26
C ALA A 98 -8.63 4.43 4.33
N ILE A 99 -8.40 3.14 4.14
CA ILE A 99 -7.07 2.53 4.18
C ILE A 99 -6.78 1.86 2.85
N ILE A 100 -5.65 2.23 2.24
CA ILE A 100 -5.07 1.51 1.13
C ILE A 100 -4.33 0.31 1.74
N THR A 101 -4.86 -0.89 1.51
CA THR A 101 -4.34 -2.13 2.10
C THR A 101 -3.31 -2.81 1.22
N ASP A 102 -3.43 -2.65 -0.08
CA ASP A 102 -2.56 -3.27 -1.06
C ASP A 102 -2.39 -2.36 -2.26
N PHE A 103 -1.19 -2.29 -2.76
CA PHE A 103 -0.90 -1.67 -4.06
C PHE A 103 0.40 -2.22 -4.63
N ALA A 104 0.43 -2.40 -5.92
CA ALA A 104 1.63 -2.85 -6.60
C ALA A 104 1.65 -2.36 -8.05
N VAL A 105 2.85 -2.21 -8.57
CA VAL A 105 3.13 -1.95 -9.98
C VAL A 105 4.05 -3.05 -10.49
N GLU A 106 3.78 -3.53 -11.69
CA GLU A 106 4.62 -4.51 -12.36
C GLU A 106 6.09 -4.07 -12.30
N ARG A 107 6.97 -5.02 -11.92
CA ARG A 107 8.38 -4.71 -11.63
C ARG A 107 9.07 -3.94 -12.75
N THR A 108 8.83 -4.32 -14.01
CA THR A 108 9.43 -3.71 -15.19
C THR A 108 8.87 -2.33 -15.53
N MET A 109 7.73 -1.97 -14.94
CA MET A 109 7.00 -0.73 -15.24
C MET A 109 7.10 0.32 -14.13
N ARG A 110 7.94 0.11 -13.13
CA ARG A 110 8.10 1.03 -12.01
C ARG A 110 8.83 2.31 -12.43
N ARG A 111 8.69 3.34 -11.58
CA ARG A 111 9.26 4.69 -11.76
C ARG A 111 8.76 5.41 -13.01
N ARG A 112 7.55 5.07 -13.46
CA ARG A 112 6.87 5.71 -14.59
C ARG A 112 5.62 6.47 -14.19
N GLY A 113 5.42 6.67 -12.88
CA GLY A 113 4.27 7.42 -12.35
C GLY A 113 2.98 6.60 -12.20
N ILE A 114 3.00 5.28 -12.40
CA ILE A 114 1.79 4.43 -12.35
C ILE A 114 1.21 4.38 -10.94
N ALA A 115 2.05 4.11 -9.93
CA ALA A 115 1.59 4.09 -8.53
C ALA A 115 1.06 5.46 -8.08
N THR A 116 1.73 6.53 -8.48
CA THR A 116 1.29 7.90 -8.19
C THR A 116 -0.06 8.20 -8.83
N ALA A 117 -0.29 7.79 -10.08
CA ALA A 117 -1.57 7.97 -10.76
C ALA A 117 -2.72 7.24 -10.04
N MET A 118 -2.49 6.00 -9.59
CA MET A 118 -3.48 5.27 -8.79
C MET A 118 -3.75 5.95 -7.44
N LEU A 119 -2.70 6.43 -6.77
CA LEU A 119 -2.83 7.11 -5.49
C LEU A 119 -3.61 8.41 -5.61
N VAL A 120 -3.36 9.21 -6.65
CA VAL A 120 -4.12 10.43 -6.94
C VAL A 120 -5.60 10.11 -7.17
N THR A 121 -5.90 9.08 -7.95
CA THR A 121 -7.28 8.65 -8.21
C THR A 121 -7.97 8.20 -6.92
N ALA A 122 -7.29 7.44 -6.06
CA ALA A 122 -7.82 7.01 -4.77
C ALA A 122 -8.11 8.22 -3.86
N ARG A 123 -7.22 9.19 -3.83
CA ARG A 123 -7.39 10.43 -3.05
C ARG A 123 -8.58 11.27 -3.53
N GLU A 124 -8.72 11.41 -4.84
CA GLU A 124 -9.87 12.11 -5.44
C GLU A 124 -11.19 11.42 -5.09
N TRP A 125 -11.22 10.10 -5.19
CA TRP A 125 -12.37 9.31 -4.78
C TRP A 125 -12.71 9.50 -3.29
N ALA A 126 -11.73 9.41 -2.41
CA ALA A 126 -11.92 9.59 -0.96
C ALA A 126 -12.45 10.99 -0.62
N THR A 127 -11.91 12.02 -1.28
CA THR A 127 -12.38 13.39 -1.12
C THR A 127 -13.83 13.56 -1.59
N ARG A 128 -14.16 12.99 -2.73
CA ARG A 128 -15.50 13.07 -3.33
C ARG A 128 -16.57 12.43 -2.46
N ILE A 129 -16.28 11.32 -1.79
CA ILE A 129 -17.23 10.66 -0.87
C ILE A 129 -17.22 11.25 0.54
N GLY A 130 -16.45 12.31 0.78
CA GLY A 130 -16.48 13.06 2.02
C GLY A 130 -15.54 12.57 3.12
N LEU A 131 -14.57 11.73 2.81
CA LEU A 131 -13.57 11.30 3.78
C LEU A 131 -12.57 12.41 4.08
N ASN A 132 -12.07 12.45 5.31
CA ASN A 132 -11.10 13.45 5.77
C ASN A 132 -9.66 12.94 5.76
N ARG A 133 -9.48 11.62 5.73
CA ARG A 133 -8.16 11.00 5.79
C ARG A 133 -8.04 9.79 4.88
N LEU A 134 -6.88 9.64 4.28
CA LEU A 134 -6.48 8.45 3.55
C LEU A 134 -5.20 7.91 4.19
N ILE A 135 -5.17 6.61 4.47
CA ILE A 135 -4.08 5.93 5.15
C ILE A 135 -3.55 4.84 4.23
N ILE A 136 -2.25 4.67 4.20
CA ILE A 136 -1.58 3.56 3.50
C ILE A 136 -0.95 2.67 4.56
N VAL A 137 -1.21 1.36 4.51
CA VAL A 137 -0.54 0.38 5.35
C VAL A 137 0.51 -0.39 4.54
N THR A 138 1.68 -0.57 5.11
CA THR A 138 2.75 -1.35 4.50
C THR A 138 3.60 -2.03 5.56
N GLN A 139 4.33 -3.08 5.18
CA GLN A 139 5.25 -3.76 6.10
C GLN A 139 6.48 -2.89 6.37
N SER A 140 6.99 -2.98 7.60
CA SER A 140 8.21 -2.26 8.02
C SER A 140 9.45 -2.64 7.19
N ARG A 141 9.47 -3.84 6.62
CA ARG A 141 10.55 -4.32 5.72
C ARG A 141 10.40 -3.85 4.27
N ASN A 142 9.25 -3.32 3.89
CA ASN A 142 9.00 -2.84 2.53
C ASN A 142 9.48 -1.40 2.38
N TYR A 143 10.80 -1.21 2.38
CA TYR A 143 11.41 0.11 2.26
C TYR A 143 11.01 0.87 1.00
N PRO A 144 10.91 0.24 -0.19
CA PRO A 144 10.46 0.95 -1.39
C PRO A 144 9.05 1.54 -1.24
N ALA A 145 8.12 0.81 -0.62
CA ALA A 145 6.76 1.30 -0.37
C ALA A 145 6.75 2.45 0.65
N ILE A 146 7.56 2.36 1.70
CA ILE A 146 7.70 3.44 2.69
C ILE A 146 8.23 4.70 2.03
N CYS A 147 9.25 4.60 1.18
CA CYS A 147 9.77 5.72 0.42
C CYS A 147 8.70 6.35 -0.49
N PHE A 148 7.90 5.52 -1.15
CA PHE A 148 6.78 5.96 -1.99
C PHE A 148 5.75 6.76 -1.17
N CYS A 149 5.33 6.24 -0.02
CA CYS A 149 4.39 6.94 0.87
C CYS A 149 4.91 8.33 1.25
N ARG A 150 6.15 8.39 1.71
CA ARG A 150 6.75 9.65 2.18
C ARG A 150 6.94 10.66 1.05
N ARG A 151 7.35 10.23 -0.14
CA ARG A 151 7.48 11.11 -1.30
C ARG A 151 6.14 11.69 -1.75
N ASN A 152 5.06 10.99 -1.53
CA ASN A 152 3.71 11.45 -1.88
C ASN A 152 3.02 12.25 -0.76
N GLY A 153 3.76 12.64 0.29
CA GLY A 153 3.27 13.51 1.34
C GLY A 153 2.52 12.80 2.46
N TYR A 154 2.57 11.48 2.52
CA TYR A 154 2.00 10.70 3.62
C TYR A 154 2.99 10.62 4.77
N THR A 155 2.51 10.84 5.98
CA THR A 155 3.34 10.86 7.18
C THR A 155 3.01 9.68 8.09
N TYR A 156 4.01 9.17 8.79
CA TYR A 156 3.84 8.10 9.76
C TYR A 156 2.77 8.48 10.81
N CYS A 157 1.83 7.58 11.04
CA CYS A 157 0.75 7.80 12.02
C CYS A 157 0.48 6.61 12.94
N GLY A 158 1.28 5.55 12.89
CA GLY A 158 1.14 4.45 13.82
C GLY A 158 1.71 3.13 13.29
N TYR A 159 1.66 2.12 14.14
CA TYR A 159 2.06 0.77 13.78
C TYR A 159 1.12 -0.25 14.40
N ASN A 160 1.17 -1.49 13.90
CA ASN A 160 0.54 -2.65 14.53
C ASN A 160 1.40 -3.89 14.25
N ASP A 161 1.88 -4.52 15.31
CA ASP A 161 2.73 -5.72 15.21
C ASP A 161 1.94 -7.02 15.06
N SER A 162 0.63 -6.95 15.08
CA SER A 162 -0.29 -8.09 14.95
C SER A 162 -1.26 -7.93 13.77
N TYR A 163 -0.95 -7.05 12.85
CA TYR A 163 -1.81 -6.76 11.69
C TYR A 163 -1.73 -7.87 10.63
N TYR A 164 -0.52 -8.35 10.34
CA TYR A 164 -0.29 -9.42 9.36
C TYR A 164 -0.16 -10.78 10.03
N THR A 165 -0.58 -11.83 9.33
CA THR A 165 -0.50 -13.21 9.83
C THR A 165 0.94 -13.74 9.90
N ASN A 166 1.86 -13.17 9.13
CA ASN A 166 3.27 -13.56 9.06
C ASN A 166 4.17 -12.84 10.07
N GLN A 167 3.60 -12.16 11.05
CA GLN A 167 4.31 -11.40 12.10
C GLN A 167 5.09 -10.17 11.58
N ASP A 168 4.94 -9.78 10.33
CA ASP A 168 5.46 -8.50 9.85
C ASP A 168 4.77 -7.34 10.59
N ILE A 169 5.54 -6.31 10.91
CA ILE A 169 5.00 -5.10 11.52
C ILE A 169 4.36 -4.24 10.44
N ALA A 170 3.09 -3.86 10.65
CA ALA A 170 2.41 -2.89 9.81
C ALA A 170 2.78 -1.48 10.22
N LEU A 171 3.17 -0.65 9.26
CA LEU A 171 3.32 0.80 9.42
C LEU A 171 2.19 1.51 8.70
N PHE A 172 1.65 2.55 9.32
CA PHE A 172 0.57 3.37 8.78
C PHE A 172 1.09 4.75 8.44
N PHE A 173 0.84 5.17 7.21
CA PHE A 173 1.17 6.50 6.71
C PHE A 173 -0.12 7.19 6.29
N GLY A 174 -0.39 8.37 6.82
CA GLY A 174 -1.65 9.06 6.64
C GLY A 174 -1.51 10.43 5.99
N MET A 175 -2.60 10.86 5.36
CA MET A 175 -2.75 12.20 4.79
C MET A 175 -4.12 12.74 5.13
N LYS A 176 -4.17 14.00 5.56
CA LYS A 176 -5.42 14.76 5.68
C LYS A 176 -5.86 15.24 4.29
N LEU A 177 -7.14 15.03 3.97
CA LEU A 177 -7.72 15.39 2.67
C LEU A 177 -8.35 16.78 2.67
N ARG A 178 -8.57 17.35 3.87
CA ARG A 178 -9.17 18.70 4.07
C ARG A 178 -8.43 19.46 5.15
#